data_49f556275445fb7cb233694e09e66bd1
#
_entry.id   49f556275445fb7cb233694e09e66bd1
#
_cell.length_a   1.000
_cell.length_b   1.000
_cell.length_c   1.000
_cell.angle_alpha   90.00
_cell.angle_beta   90.00
_cell.angle_gamma   90.00
#
_symmetry.space_group_name_H-M   'P 1'
#
loop_
_entity.id
_entity.type
_entity.pdbx_description
1 polymer ?
#
loop_
_entity_poly.entity_id
_entity_poly.type
_entity_poly.pdbx_seq_one_letter_code
_entity_poly.pdbx_strand_id
1 'polypeptide(L)'
;MIVAFTHTHKKLLNTIARVFKDYCGTLSEEAIRKNFILLYELLDEMMDYGYPQITRTQNLKSCVYNEPIIVDPISNTSKMVNPKTASASAVHKPVISSVNANGRKSDSSGPQKNEIFVDILERLNVLFSANGYVLNSTIDGCIQMKSYLAGNPQLRLALNEDLVIGKNNGQYGAPTVDDINFNDIVNLTEFESARTLSFVPPDGEFVVLNYRVTGDFTTPFRIIPSIEEVESKKLEITVLIRADMPANHFGANVTVEIPLPKCTAVASCTVIASPGSGATNAEFIRADGKILWTLKKIPGGTEQTMRCKVTLSQSCTTQIRREIGPINMNFEIPMFNVSNLQVRYLRIAENMVGYTPYRWVRYVTQSSSYVCRLN
;
A
#
# COMPACT_ATOMS: atom_id res chain seq x y z
N MET A 1 -16.31 31.11 -32.67
CA MET A 1 -15.12 30.93 -31.82
C MET A 1 -15.42 31.07 -30.34
N ILE A 2 -16.09 32.12 -29.88
CA ILE A 2 -16.43 32.39 -28.45
C ILE A 2 -17.28 31.26 -27.83
N VAL A 3 -18.29 30.72 -28.54
CA VAL A 3 -19.19 29.67 -28.03
C VAL A 3 -18.45 28.33 -27.83
N ALA A 4 -17.47 27.99 -28.69
CA ALA A 4 -16.65 26.78 -28.53
C ALA A 4 -15.71 26.91 -27.31
N PHE A 5 -15.19 28.10 -27.07
CA PHE A 5 -14.28 28.39 -25.94
C PHE A 5 -15.01 28.26 -24.60
N THR A 6 -16.23 28.82 -24.48
CA THR A 6 -17.04 28.69 -23.25
C THR A 6 -17.48 27.26 -22.98
N HIS A 7 -17.76 26.46 -24.01
CA HIS A 7 -18.12 25.05 -23.86
C HIS A 7 -16.95 24.19 -23.34
N THR A 8 -15.74 24.46 -23.82
CA THR A 8 -14.53 23.75 -23.38
C THR A 8 -14.20 24.06 -21.91
N HIS A 9 -14.31 25.32 -21.50
CA HIS A 9 -14.09 25.71 -20.11
C HIS A 9 -15.13 25.12 -19.16
N LYS A 10 -16.40 25.08 -19.54
CA LYS A 10 -17.46 24.42 -18.77
C LYS A 10 -17.20 22.92 -18.60
N LYS A 11 -16.73 22.25 -19.66
CA LYS A 11 -16.34 20.83 -19.60
C LYS A 11 -15.16 20.64 -18.63
N LEU A 12 -14.15 21.48 -18.69
CA LEU A 12 -12.97 21.41 -17.83
C LEU A 12 -13.37 21.59 -16.36
N LEU A 13 -14.15 22.63 -16.01
CA LEU A 13 -14.61 22.87 -14.65
C LEU A 13 -15.43 21.69 -14.10
N ASN A 14 -16.32 21.12 -14.91
CA ASN A 14 -17.06 19.92 -14.51
C ASN A 14 -16.16 18.71 -14.28
N THR A 15 -15.09 18.60 -15.06
CA THR A 15 -14.11 17.51 -14.89
C THR A 15 -13.31 17.70 -13.61
N ILE A 16 -12.86 18.93 -13.30
CA ILE A 16 -12.17 19.27 -12.05
C ILE A 16 -13.07 18.95 -10.86
N ALA A 17 -14.33 19.40 -10.88
CA ALA A 17 -15.28 19.13 -9.79
C ALA A 17 -15.51 17.63 -9.58
N ARG A 18 -15.56 16.84 -10.67
CA ARG A 18 -15.70 15.38 -10.60
C ARG A 18 -14.46 14.74 -9.99
N VAL A 19 -13.26 15.11 -10.44
CA VAL A 19 -12.00 14.60 -9.89
C VAL A 19 -11.89 14.91 -8.41
N PHE A 20 -12.20 16.14 -7.98
CA PHE A 20 -12.21 16.50 -6.57
C PHE A 20 -13.19 15.67 -5.76
N LYS A 21 -14.39 15.42 -6.30
CA LYS A 21 -15.36 14.55 -5.66
C LYS A 21 -14.89 13.11 -5.57
N ASP A 22 -14.22 12.58 -6.62
CA ASP A 22 -13.68 11.23 -6.64
C ASP A 22 -12.57 11.03 -5.58
N TYR A 23 -11.80 12.08 -5.28
CA TYR A 23 -10.74 12.04 -4.27
C TYR A 23 -11.27 12.30 -2.86
N CYS A 24 -12.08 13.33 -2.66
CA CYS A 24 -12.53 13.79 -1.33
C CYS A 24 -13.85 13.15 -0.86
N GLY A 25 -14.52 12.34 -1.71
CA GLY A 25 -15.82 11.73 -1.43
C GLY A 25 -16.98 12.72 -1.60
N THR A 26 -16.94 13.88 -0.97
CA THR A 26 -17.93 14.97 -1.10
C THR A 26 -17.26 16.27 -1.48
N LEU A 27 -17.95 17.08 -2.29
CA LEU A 27 -17.49 18.42 -2.62
C LEU A 27 -18.15 19.43 -1.66
N SER A 28 -17.57 19.59 -0.47
CA SER A 28 -17.99 20.52 0.56
C SER A 28 -16.85 21.47 0.94
N GLU A 29 -17.17 22.58 1.57
CA GLU A 29 -16.16 23.54 2.05
C GLU A 29 -15.17 22.86 3.03
N GLU A 30 -15.68 22.00 3.90
CA GLU A 30 -14.87 21.24 4.85
C GLU A 30 -13.92 20.25 4.14
N ALA A 31 -14.42 19.55 3.10
CA ALA A 31 -13.60 18.65 2.29
C ALA A 31 -12.49 19.39 1.56
N ILE A 32 -12.79 20.56 1.01
CA ILE A 32 -11.80 21.42 0.34
C ILE A 32 -10.74 21.91 1.34
N ARG A 33 -11.14 22.37 2.52
CA ARG A 33 -10.21 22.87 3.55
C ARG A 33 -9.28 21.76 4.05
N LYS A 34 -9.80 20.56 4.28
CA LYS A 34 -9.00 19.41 4.76
C LYS A 34 -8.04 18.86 3.71
N ASN A 35 -8.38 19.00 2.43
CA ASN A 35 -7.61 18.46 1.31
C ASN A 35 -6.91 19.55 0.48
N PHE A 36 -6.68 20.71 1.04
CA PHE A 36 -6.22 21.88 0.29
C PHE A 36 -4.93 21.61 -0.50
N ILE A 37 -3.94 21.00 0.11
CA ILE A 37 -2.66 20.65 -0.54
C ILE A 37 -2.87 19.65 -1.68
N LEU A 38 -3.62 18.57 -1.43
CA LEU A 38 -4.00 17.58 -2.44
C LEU A 38 -4.71 18.22 -3.64
N LEU A 39 -5.62 19.15 -3.40
CA LEU A 39 -6.35 19.84 -4.47
C LEU A 39 -5.44 20.74 -5.32
N TYR A 40 -4.43 21.33 -4.71
CA TYR A 40 -3.38 22.05 -5.44
C TYR A 40 -2.55 21.13 -6.33
N GLU A 41 -2.08 20.01 -5.80
CA GLU A 41 -1.36 19.00 -6.60
C GLU A 41 -2.20 18.50 -7.77
N LEU A 42 -3.48 18.21 -7.52
CA LEU A 42 -4.41 17.79 -8.57
C LEU A 42 -4.58 18.86 -9.65
N LEU A 43 -4.71 20.13 -9.27
CA LEU A 43 -4.83 21.23 -10.22
C LEU A 43 -3.56 21.43 -11.05
N ASP A 44 -2.40 21.28 -10.43
CA ASP A 44 -1.10 21.43 -11.08
C ASP A 44 -0.90 20.34 -12.15
N GLU A 45 -1.26 19.09 -11.84
CA GLU A 45 -1.22 17.99 -12.80
C GLU A 45 -2.32 18.06 -13.88
N MET A 46 -3.47 18.66 -13.54
CA MET A 46 -4.60 18.77 -14.47
C MET A 46 -4.45 19.91 -15.45
N MET A 47 -3.73 20.98 -15.10
CA MET A 47 -3.62 22.20 -15.89
C MET A 47 -2.18 22.72 -15.92
N ASP A 48 -1.69 23.02 -17.12
CA ASP A 48 -0.41 23.69 -17.34
C ASP A 48 -0.64 24.92 -18.21
N TYR A 49 -0.24 26.10 -17.73
CA TYR A 49 -0.47 27.40 -18.39
C TYR A 49 -1.91 27.62 -18.88
N GLY A 50 -2.90 27.07 -18.16
CA GLY A 50 -4.33 27.18 -18.52
C GLY A 50 -4.83 26.13 -19.53
N TYR A 51 -3.97 25.21 -19.95
CA TYR A 51 -4.31 24.10 -20.85
C TYR A 51 -4.50 22.81 -20.05
N PRO A 52 -5.58 22.02 -20.31
CA PRO A 52 -5.81 20.77 -19.64
C PRO A 52 -4.77 19.71 -20.08
N GLN A 53 -4.16 19.04 -19.12
CA GLN A 53 -3.18 17.97 -19.30
C GLN A 53 -3.82 16.63 -18.89
N ILE A 54 -3.48 16.12 -17.71
CA ILE A 54 -3.97 14.84 -17.20
C ILE A 54 -5.29 15.08 -16.45
N THR A 55 -6.41 14.62 -16.99
CA THR A 55 -7.75 14.83 -16.41
C THR A 55 -8.46 13.54 -15.97
N ARG A 56 -7.82 12.38 -16.14
CA ARG A 56 -8.39 11.09 -15.72
C ARG A 56 -7.96 10.76 -14.30
N THR A 57 -8.91 10.52 -13.40
CA THR A 57 -8.69 10.22 -11.99
C THR A 57 -7.69 9.07 -11.78
N GLN A 58 -7.72 8.05 -12.64
CA GLN A 58 -6.80 6.90 -12.54
C GLN A 58 -5.35 7.28 -12.82
N ASN A 59 -5.11 8.16 -13.80
CA ASN A 59 -3.76 8.59 -14.17
C ASN A 59 -3.20 9.57 -13.12
N LEU A 60 -4.07 10.43 -12.55
CA LEU A 60 -3.70 11.36 -11.48
C LEU A 60 -3.25 10.64 -10.21
N LYS A 61 -3.77 9.44 -9.93
CA LYS A 61 -3.34 8.64 -8.77
C LYS A 61 -1.87 8.25 -8.80
N SER A 62 -1.24 8.20 -9.96
CA SER A 62 0.19 7.92 -10.10
C SER A 62 1.08 9.17 -9.97
N CYS A 63 0.50 10.36 -10.09
CA CYS A 63 1.22 11.63 -10.07
C CYS A 63 1.07 12.37 -8.73
N VAL A 64 0.01 12.09 -7.99
CA VAL A 64 -0.33 12.79 -6.74
C VAL A 64 0.09 11.95 -5.54
N TYR A 65 0.85 12.55 -4.63
CA TYR A 65 1.47 11.86 -3.49
C TYR A 65 0.65 11.96 -2.20
N ASN A 66 -0.18 13.01 -2.06
CA ASN A 66 -1.00 13.20 -0.86
C ASN A 66 -2.24 12.31 -0.89
N GLU A 67 -2.50 11.62 0.22
CA GLU A 67 -3.72 10.80 0.37
C GLU A 67 -4.93 11.67 0.71
N PRO A 68 -6.11 11.42 0.08
CA PRO A 68 -7.30 12.19 0.34
C PRO A 68 -7.88 11.90 1.74
N ILE A 69 -8.26 12.96 2.44
CA ILE A 69 -9.07 12.89 3.65
C ILE A 69 -10.53 12.87 3.24
N ILE A 70 -11.16 11.70 3.31
CA ILE A 70 -12.57 11.53 2.96
C ILE A 70 -13.44 12.17 4.04
N VAL A 71 -14.32 13.07 3.63
CA VAL A 71 -15.31 13.70 4.51
C VAL A 71 -16.68 13.12 4.19
N ASP A 72 -17.25 12.37 5.13
CA ASP A 72 -18.59 11.82 4.99
C ASP A 72 -19.63 12.95 5.02
N PRO A 73 -20.67 12.90 4.18
CA PRO A 73 -21.76 13.87 4.27
C PRO A 73 -22.44 13.75 5.63
N ILE A 74 -22.55 14.84 6.37
CA ILE A 74 -23.19 14.91 7.67
C ILE A 74 -24.62 14.39 7.52
N SER A 75 -24.85 13.14 7.88
CA SER A 75 -26.19 12.62 8.12
C SER A 75 -26.61 13.07 9.51
N ASN A 76 -27.46 14.08 9.60
CA ASN A 76 -28.21 14.40 10.81
C ASN A 76 -29.16 13.24 11.14
N THR A 77 -28.64 12.17 11.66
CA THR A 77 -29.41 11.17 12.39
C THR A 77 -28.48 10.49 13.39
N SER A 78 -28.66 10.89 14.65
CA SER A 78 -28.19 10.17 15.83
C SER A 78 -28.66 8.72 15.77
N LYS A 79 -27.82 7.81 15.25
CA LYS A 79 -27.90 6.37 15.54
C LYS A 79 -26.51 5.89 15.86
N MET A 80 -26.33 5.54 17.13
CA MET A 80 -25.21 4.75 17.62
C MET A 80 -25.06 3.52 16.71
N VAL A 81 -24.04 3.54 15.88
CA VAL A 81 -23.55 2.34 15.20
C VAL A 81 -22.15 2.10 15.74
N ASN A 82 -22.03 0.98 16.44
CA ASN A 82 -20.73 0.45 16.87
C ASN A 82 -19.77 0.41 15.69
N PRO A 83 -18.57 0.96 15.78
CA PRO A 83 -17.55 0.80 14.77
C PRO A 83 -16.93 -0.60 14.93
N LYS A 84 -17.59 -1.61 14.38
CA LYS A 84 -16.99 -2.93 14.15
C LYS A 84 -16.74 -3.09 12.67
N THR A 85 -15.67 -2.49 12.19
CA THR A 85 -14.80 -2.91 11.08
C THR A 85 -13.66 -1.90 10.92
N ALA A 86 -12.91 -1.72 12.01
CA ALA A 86 -11.55 -1.22 11.84
C ALA A 86 -10.72 -2.41 11.36
N SER A 87 -10.05 -2.24 10.24
CA SER A 87 -9.00 -3.14 9.75
C SER A 87 -8.13 -3.61 10.90
N ALA A 88 -8.03 -4.93 11.03
CA ALA A 88 -7.37 -5.56 12.14
C ALA A 88 -5.89 -5.18 12.21
N SER A 89 -5.52 -4.59 13.34
CA SER A 89 -4.29 -4.89 14.06
C SER A 89 -2.98 -4.57 13.35
N ALA A 90 -2.70 -3.31 13.13
CA ALA A 90 -1.31 -2.90 13.21
C ALA A 90 -0.89 -2.97 14.69
N VAL A 91 -0.13 -3.99 15.06
CA VAL A 91 0.44 -4.10 16.40
C VAL A 91 1.57 -3.07 16.49
N HIS A 92 1.29 -1.95 17.13
CA HIS A 92 2.31 -0.96 17.45
C HIS A 92 3.19 -1.52 18.58
N LYS A 93 4.49 -1.69 18.33
CA LYS A 93 5.47 -1.96 19.39
C LYS A 93 6.05 -0.64 19.87
N PRO A 94 5.94 -0.29 21.16
CA PRO A 94 6.64 0.87 21.69
C PRO A 94 8.14 0.60 21.68
N VAL A 95 8.92 1.56 21.17
CA VAL A 95 10.37 1.46 21.09
C VAL A 95 11.04 1.65 22.46
N ILE A 96 10.37 2.26 23.41
CA ILE A 96 10.83 2.37 24.81
C ILE A 96 9.62 2.43 25.74
N SER A 97 9.52 1.48 26.68
CA SER A 97 8.63 1.54 27.82
C SER A 97 9.41 2.03 29.03
N SER A 98 9.18 3.24 29.48
CA SER A 98 9.46 3.57 30.87
C SER A 98 8.15 3.50 31.65
N VAL A 99 8.02 2.49 32.47
CA VAL A 99 6.91 2.29 33.39
C VAL A 99 6.96 3.36 34.46
N ASN A 100 5.91 4.19 34.56
CA ASN A 100 5.53 4.78 35.84
C ASN A 100 4.04 4.52 36.05
N ALA A 101 3.81 3.55 36.93
CA ALA A 101 2.52 3.27 37.49
C ALA A 101 2.10 4.43 38.40
N ASN A 102 1.04 5.14 38.00
CA ASN A 102 0.07 5.66 38.98
C ASN A 102 -1.20 6.03 38.25
N GLY A 103 -2.22 5.23 38.49
CA GLY A 103 -3.55 5.44 37.93
C GLY A 103 -4.22 6.69 38.50
N ARG A 104 -4.72 7.51 37.58
CA ARG A 104 -5.90 8.34 37.79
C ARG A 104 -6.58 8.58 36.45
N LYS A 105 -7.81 8.11 36.35
CA LYS A 105 -8.75 8.54 35.30
C LYS A 105 -9.08 10.00 35.55
N SER A 106 -8.97 10.84 34.53
CA SER A 106 -9.58 12.15 34.53
C SER A 106 -10.12 12.47 33.14
N ASP A 107 -11.33 12.99 33.14
CA ASP A 107 -12.18 13.32 32.00
C ASP A 107 -11.59 14.36 31.06
N SER A 108 -11.89 14.20 29.79
CA SER A 108 -12.13 15.16 28.69
C SER A 108 -11.60 16.58 28.87
N SER A 109 -10.38 16.80 28.60
CA SER A 109 -9.52 17.87 28.11
C SER A 109 -8.09 17.61 28.59
N GLY A 110 -7.60 16.39 28.33
CA GLY A 110 -6.25 15.99 28.70
C GLY A 110 -5.22 16.67 27.80
N PRO A 111 -3.99 16.94 28.35
CA PRO A 111 -2.89 17.46 27.58
C PRO A 111 -2.68 16.58 26.35
N GLN A 112 -2.44 17.21 25.19
CA GLN A 112 -2.06 16.52 23.96
C GLN A 112 -0.99 15.50 24.33
N LYS A 113 -1.28 14.22 24.13
CA LYS A 113 -0.29 13.16 24.34
C LYS A 113 0.84 13.44 23.36
N ASN A 114 2.02 13.73 23.89
CA ASN A 114 3.21 13.86 23.05
C ASN A 114 3.53 12.49 22.43
N GLU A 115 3.14 12.30 21.18
CA GLU A 115 3.29 11.04 20.46
C GLU A 115 3.94 11.29 19.10
N ILE A 116 4.77 10.36 18.68
CA ILE A 116 5.36 10.34 17.35
C ILE A 116 5.27 8.95 16.75
N PHE A 117 4.82 8.88 15.53
CA PHE A 117 4.67 7.65 14.75
C PHE A 117 5.59 7.73 13.55
N VAL A 118 6.30 6.65 13.29
CA VAL A 118 7.16 6.48 12.11
C VAL A 118 6.68 5.24 11.39
N ASP A 119 6.13 5.42 10.21
CA ASP A 119 5.66 4.35 9.34
C ASP A 119 6.62 4.18 8.17
N ILE A 120 7.20 2.99 8.04
CA ILE A 120 7.96 2.58 6.87
C ILE A 120 7.01 1.77 6.00
N LEU A 121 6.61 2.37 4.87
CA LEU A 121 5.65 1.81 3.94
C LEU A 121 6.35 1.38 2.66
N GLU A 122 6.20 0.14 2.26
CA GLU A 122 6.72 -0.41 1.02
C GLU A 122 5.59 -0.87 0.10
N ARG A 123 5.62 -0.44 -1.15
CA ARG A 123 4.70 -0.86 -2.21
C ARG A 123 5.46 -1.69 -3.22
N LEU A 124 5.05 -2.93 -3.38
CA LEU A 124 5.70 -3.88 -4.28
C LEU A 124 5.04 -3.88 -5.66
N ASN A 125 5.87 -3.70 -6.69
CA ASN A 125 5.48 -3.93 -8.07
C ASN A 125 6.27 -5.14 -8.57
N VAL A 126 5.59 -6.26 -8.80
CA VAL A 126 6.23 -7.52 -9.22
C VAL A 126 5.46 -8.11 -10.38
N LEU A 127 6.20 -8.48 -11.41
CA LEU A 127 5.69 -9.18 -12.57
C LEU A 127 6.29 -10.58 -12.66
N PHE A 128 5.42 -11.61 -12.60
CA PHE A 128 5.81 -13.01 -12.77
C PHE A 128 5.49 -13.49 -14.18
N SER A 129 6.31 -14.41 -14.66
CA SER A 129 6.01 -15.24 -15.82
C SER A 129 5.04 -16.39 -15.46
N ALA A 130 4.50 -17.06 -16.46
CA ALA A 130 3.66 -18.25 -16.28
C ALA A 130 4.32 -19.39 -15.47
N ASN A 131 5.63 -19.45 -15.45
CA ASN A 131 6.41 -20.44 -14.71
C ASN A 131 6.76 -19.97 -13.27
N GLY A 132 6.22 -18.84 -12.81
CA GLY A 132 6.48 -18.28 -11.48
C GLY A 132 7.85 -17.60 -11.31
N TYR A 133 8.60 -17.37 -12.40
CA TYR A 133 9.83 -16.57 -12.35
C TYR A 133 9.51 -15.09 -12.34
N VAL A 134 10.28 -14.32 -11.57
CA VAL A 134 10.19 -12.87 -11.55
C VAL A 134 10.77 -12.29 -12.83
N LEU A 135 9.98 -11.53 -13.58
CA LEU A 135 10.41 -10.83 -14.80
C LEU A 135 10.85 -9.40 -14.49
N ASN A 136 10.19 -8.77 -13.55
CA ASN A 136 10.50 -7.42 -13.09
C ASN A 136 10.04 -7.26 -11.65
N SER A 137 10.84 -6.57 -10.84
CA SER A 137 10.49 -6.28 -9.46
C SER A 137 11.02 -4.92 -9.03
N THR A 138 10.15 -4.14 -8.38
CA THR A 138 10.50 -2.84 -7.80
C THR A 138 9.78 -2.64 -6.48
N ILE A 139 10.44 -1.93 -5.57
CA ILE A 139 9.88 -1.47 -4.31
C ILE A 139 9.85 0.04 -4.36
N ASP A 140 8.68 0.64 -4.19
CA ASP A 140 8.51 2.05 -3.92
C ASP A 140 8.23 2.21 -2.43
N GLY A 141 9.20 2.72 -1.70
CA GLY A 141 9.16 2.86 -0.25
C GLY A 141 9.10 4.31 0.19
N CYS A 142 8.50 4.55 1.35
CA CYS A 142 8.57 5.84 2.02
C CYS A 142 8.66 5.69 3.54
N ILE A 143 9.33 6.65 4.18
CA ILE A 143 9.27 6.85 5.63
C ILE A 143 8.35 8.03 5.88
N GLN A 144 7.19 7.74 6.45
CA GLN A 144 6.17 8.69 6.81
C GLN A 144 6.17 8.90 8.33
N MET A 145 6.00 10.13 8.76
CA MET A 145 5.99 10.47 10.18
C MET A 145 4.72 11.24 10.51
N LYS A 146 4.13 10.92 11.67
CA LYS A 146 3.05 11.69 12.30
C LYS A 146 3.57 12.24 13.61
N SER A 147 3.64 13.55 13.71
CA SER A 147 4.17 14.24 14.89
C SER A 147 3.08 15.01 15.61
N TYR A 148 2.93 14.74 16.89
CA TYR A 148 2.05 15.46 17.81
C TYR A 148 2.87 15.88 19.03
N LEU A 149 3.97 16.58 18.77
CA LEU A 149 4.93 16.99 19.79
C LEU A 149 4.73 18.46 20.17
N ALA A 150 4.73 18.75 21.46
CA ALA A 150 4.72 20.13 21.92
C ALA A 150 6.13 20.74 21.81
N GLY A 151 6.22 22.01 21.37
CA GLY A 151 7.48 22.78 21.40
C GLY A 151 8.42 22.58 20.23
N ASN A 152 8.00 21.91 19.15
CA ASN A 152 8.78 21.70 17.91
C ASN A 152 10.23 21.23 18.16
N PRO A 153 10.45 20.13 18.89
CA PRO A 153 11.80 19.66 19.20
C PRO A 153 12.50 19.14 17.94
N GLN A 154 13.81 19.34 17.88
CA GLN A 154 14.64 18.74 16.85
C GLN A 154 14.72 17.22 17.03
N LEU A 155 14.46 16.47 15.97
CA LEU A 155 14.54 15.02 15.94
C LEU A 155 15.79 14.53 15.23
N ARG A 156 16.28 13.37 15.65
CA ARG A 156 17.32 12.59 14.97
C ARG A 156 16.79 11.19 14.67
N LEU A 157 16.67 10.86 13.41
CA LEU A 157 16.26 9.55 12.90
C LEU A 157 17.46 8.86 12.26
N ALA A 158 17.89 7.74 12.82
CA ALA A 158 18.99 6.96 12.25
C ALA A 158 18.47 5.70 11.58
N LEU A 159 18.95 5.45 10.36
CA LEU A 159 18.72 4.26 9.56
C LEU A 159 19.87 3.25 9.76
N ASN A 160 19.80 2.10 9.08
CA ASN A 160 20.89 1.11 9.06
C ASN A 160 22.24 1.77 8.72
N GLU A 161 23.31 1.42 9.45
CA GLU A 161 24.67 1.94 9.17
C GLU A 161 25.22 1.40 7.86
N ASP A 162 24.88 0.17 7.54
CA ASP A 162 25.26 -0.58 6.35
C ASP A 162 24.40 -0.27 5.12
N LEU A 163 23.48 0.70 5.21
CA LEU A 163 22.63 1.12 4.09
C LEU A 163 23.48 1.60 2.90
N VAL A 164 23.37 0.89 1.78
CA VAL A 164 24.02 1.24 0.52
C VAL A 164 23.05 1.97 -0.38
N ILE A 165 23.49 3.10 -0.93
CA ILE A 165 22.74 3.91 -1.88
C ILE A 165 23.41 3.85 -3.25
N GLY A 166 22.59 3.57 -4.28
CA GLY A 166 23.06 3.42 -5.65
C GLY A 166 23.62 2.03 -5.94
N LYS A 167 24.05 1.82 -7.19
CA LYS A 167 24.50 0.50 -7.70
C LYS A 167 25.91 0.11 -7.28
N ASN A 168 26.47 0.70 -6.25
CA ASN A 168 27.80 0.34 -5.77
C ASN A 168 27.74 -0.99 -5.03
N ASN A 169 28.76 -1.83 -5.21
CA ASN A 169 28.90 -3.14 -4.60
C ASN A 169 28.78 -3.06 -3.07
N GLY A 170 27.54 -3.17 -2.56
CA GLY A 170 27.28 -3.30 -1.14
C GLY A 170 27.78 -4.65 -0.63
N GLN A 171 28.07 -4.72 0.66
CA GLN A 171 28.38 -5.96 1.35
C GLN A 171 27.17 -6.92 1.22
N TYR A 172 27.42 -8.21 0.99
CA TYR A 172 26.35 -9.21 0.86
C TYR A 172 25.39 -9.16 2.05
N GLY A 173 24.08 -8.95 1.76
CA GLY A 173 23.04 -8.86 2.78
C GLY A 173 22.78 -7.46 3.34
N ALA A 174 23.55 -6.44 2.94
CA ALA A 174 23.28 -5.06 3.30
C ALA A 174 22.03 -4.54 2.58
N PRO A 175 21.17 -3.73 3.25
CA PRO A 175 20.04 -3.08 2.59
C PRO A 175 20.55 -2.14 1.50
N THR A 176 20.10 -2.38 0.27
CA THR A 176 20.50 -1.58 -0.89
C THR A 176 19.29 -0.85 -1.43
N VAL A 177 19.46 0.45 -1.67
CA VAL A 177 18.45 1.33 -2.21
C VAL A 177 19.03 2.05 -3.42
N ASP A 178 18.36 2.00 -4.57
CA ASP A 178 18.87 2.59 -5.80
C ASP A 178 18.79 4.11 -5.79
N ASP A 179 17.70 4.64 -5.26
CA ASP A 179 17.43 6.07 -5.22
C ASP A 179 16.72 6.46 -3.92
N ILE A 180 17.12 7.60 -3.34
CA ILE A 180 16.50 8.19 -2.14
C ILE A 180 16.24 9.66 -2.38
N ASN A 181 15.02 10.08 -2.09
CA ASN A 181 14.58 11.47 -2.15
C ASN A 181 14.19 11.94 -0.75
N PHE A 182 14.85 12.96 -0.25
CA PHE A 182 14.62 13.50 1.08
C PHE A 182 13.70 14.71 1.03
N ASN A 183 12.91 14.89 2.09
CA ASN A 183 12.14 16.12 2.26
C ASN A 183 13.09 17.30 2.50
N ASP A 184 12.73 18.49 2.01
CA ASP A 184 13.55 19.70 2.10
C ASP A 184 13.87 20.15 3.53
N ILE A 185 13.03 19.76 4.50
CA ILE A 185 13.24 20.07 5.92
C ILE A 185 14.34 19.21 6.57
N VAL A 186 14.81 18.16 5.89
CA VAL A 186 15.75 17.18 6.44
C VAL A 186 17.19 17.65 6.25
N ASN A 187 17.91 17.78 7.34
CA ASN A 187 19.34 18.06 7.32
C ASN A 187 20.13 16.76 7.15
N LEU A 188 20.95 16.70 6.10
CA LEU A 188 21.72 15.54 5.67
C LEU A 188 23.17 15.54 6.14
N THR A 189 23.60 16.49 6.96
CA THR A 189 25.02 16.67 7.36
C THR A 189 25.61 15.40 7.99
N GLU A 190 24.83 14.66 8.79
CA GLU A 190 25.25 13.42 9.43
C GLU A 190 24.85 12.16 8.65
N PHE A 191 24.22 12.31 7.49
CA PHE A 191 23.68 11.17 6.75
C PHE A 191 24.77 10.33 6.06
N GLU A 192 25.77 10.95 5.48
CA GLU A 192 26.85 10.20 4.82
C GLU A 192 27.70 9.39 5.79
N SER A 193 27.98 9.94 6.98
CA SER A 193 28.85 9.31 7.97
C SER A 193 28.13 8.34 8.91
N ALA A 194 26.91 8.64 9.33
CA ALA A 194 26.19 7.93 10.38
C ALA A 194 24.79 7.46 9.99
N ARG A 195 24.37 7.66 8.73
CA ARG A 195 23.00 7.39 8.24
C ARG A 195 21.93 8.03 9.13
N THR A 196 22.22 9.22 9.65
CA THR A 196 21.35 9.95 10.59
C THR A 196 20.78 11.19 9.93
N LEU A 197 19.47 11.35 10.02
CA LEU A 197 18.69 12.48 9.55
C LEU A 197 18.32 13.37 10.73
N SER A 198 18.50 14.67 10.60
CA SER A 198 18.14 15.66 11.63
C SER A 198 17.12 16.64 11.06
N PHE A 199 16.01 16.86 11.73
CA PHE A 199 14.97 17.79 11.29
C PHE A 199 14.06 18.21 12.45
N VAL A 200 13.33 19.30 12.25
CA VAL A 200 12.21 19.70 13.11
C VAL A 200 10.93 19.26 12.40
N PRO A 201 10.16 18.32 12.98
CA PRO A 201 8.98 17.83 12.31
C PRO A 201 7.90 18.90 12.25
N PRO A 202 7.18 19.07 11.14
CA PRO A 202 5.95 19.83 11.12
C PRO A 202 4.88 19.11 11.93
N ASP A 203 3.89 19.86 12.42
CA ASP A 203 2.73 19.27 13.07
C ASP A 203 1.92 18.41 12.09
N GLY A 204 1.52 17.22 12.54
CA GLY A 204 0.72 16.29 11.76
C GLY A 204 1.56 15.29 10.96
N GLU A 205 1.12 15.01 9.75
CA GLU A 205 1.65 13.94 8.92
C GLU A 205 2.53 14.51 7.80
N PHE A 206 3.73 13.95 7.62
CA PHE A 206 4.64 14.31 6.54
C PHE A 206 5.54 13.16 6.14
N VAL A 207 6.03 13.20 4.91
CA VAL A 207 6.99 12.22 4.38
C VAL A 207 8.40 12.71 4.66
N VAL A 208 9.21 11.93 5.36
CA VAL A 208 10.61 12.22 5.67
C VAL A 208 11.49 11.97 4.45
N LEU A 209 11.28 10.82 3.80
CA LEU A 209 11.97 10.43 2.57
C LEU A 209 11.18 9.40 1.79
N ASN A 210 11.40 9.38 0.48
CA ASN A 210 10.98 8.32 -0.42
C ASN A 210 12.21 7.58 -0.93
N TYR A 211 12.06 6.28 -1.22
CA TYR A 211 13.14 5.48 -1.76
C TYR A 211 12.63 4.46 -2.77
N ARG A 212 13.52 4.04 -3.66
CA ARG A 212 13.24 3.01 -4.65
C ARG A 212 14.30 1.93 -4.62
N VAL A 213 13.85 0.68 -4.72
CA VAL A 213 14.71 -0.49 -4.92
C VAL A 213 14.28 -1.19 -6.19
N THR A 214 15.22 -1.43 -7.10
CA THR A 214 14.99 -2.17 -8.33
C THR A 214 15.92 -3.38 -8.37
N GLY A 215 15.45 -4.50 -8.88
CA GLY A 215 16.28 -5.67 -9.06
C GLY A 215 15.86 -6.87 -8.19
N ASP A 216 16.83 -7.74 -7.91
CA ASP A 216 16.59 -9.05 -7.31
C ASP A 216 16.44 -8.96 -5.79
N PHE A 217 15.22 -8.81 -5.33
CA PHE A 217 14.86 -9.03 -3.93
C PHE A 217 13.97 -10.27 -3.78
N THR A 218 13.96 -10.85 -2.60
CA THR A 218 13.08 -11.98 -2.29
C THR A 218 11.64 -11.52 -2.22
N THR A 219 10.81 -11.93 -3.19
CA THR A 219 9.39 -11.60 -3.19
C THR A 219 8.67 -12.36 -2.07
N PRO A 220 7.82 -11.70 -1.25
CA PRO A 220 7.17 -12.34 -0.10
C PRO A 220 6.19 -13.43 -0.50
N PHE A 221 5.62 -13.36 -1.68
CA PHE A 221 4.75 -14.38 -2.25
C PHE A 221 5.20 -14.76 -3.63
N ARG A 222 5.05 -16.05 -3.96
CA ARG A 222 5.25 -16.58 -5.29
C ARG A 222 3.95 -17.18 -5.81
N ILE A 223 3.55 -16.80 -7.03
CA ILE A 223 2.35 -17.29 -7.69
C ILE A 223 2.77 -18.29 -8.76
N ILE A 224 2.25 -19.50 -8.66
CA ILE A 224 2.56 -20.60 -9.59
C ILE A 224 1.23 -21.11 -10.15
N PRO A 225 0.85 -20.68 -11.35
CA PRO A 225 -0.37 -21.12 -12.03
C PRO A 225 -0.13 -22.37 -12.87
N SER A 226 -1.15 -23.22 -12.99
CA SER A 226 -1.23 -24.29 -13.97
C SER A 226 -2.62 -24.30 -14.62
N ILE A 227 -2.68 -24.43 -15.93
CA ILE A 227 -3.92 -24.49 -16.69
C ILE A 227 -3.89 -25.76 -17.56
N GLU A 228 -4.80 -26.67 -17.28
CA GLU A 228 -4.91 -27.95 -17.97
C GLU A 228 -6.27 -28.06 -18.69
N GLU A 229 -6.25 -28.54 -19.91
CA GLU A 229 -7.45 -28.88 -20.67
C GLU A 229 -7.82 -30.33 -20.36
N VAL A 230 -8.92 -30.53 -19.65
CA VAL A 230 -9.41 -31.88 -19.29
C VAL A 230 -10.27 -32.44 -20.39
N GLU A 231 -11.12 -31.61 -20.98
CA GLU A 231 -12.01 -31.94 -22.11
C GLU A 231 -12.13 -30.72 -23.03
N SER A 232 -12.60 -30.89 -24.24
CA SER A 232 -12.72 -29.80 -25.23
C SER A 232 -13.48 -28.57 -24.76
N LYS A 233 -14.30 -28.70 -23.71
CA LYS A 233 -15.07 -27.59 -23.10
C LYS A 233 -14.77 -27.41 -21.61
N LYS A 234 -13.84 -28.13 -21.05
CA LYS A 234 -13.52 -28.08 -19.60
C LYS A 234 -12.04 -27.81 -19.38
N LEU A 235 -11.78 -26.79 -18.59
CA LEU A 235 -10.47 -26.39 -18.13
C LEU A 235 -10.34 -26.61 -16.62
N GLU A 236 -9.20 -27.01 -16.16
CA GLU A 236 -8.83 -26.99 -14.75
C GLU A 236 -7.72 -25.96 -14.55
N ILE A 237 -7.99 -24.96 -13.70
CA ILE A 237 -7.06 -23.91 -13.33
C ILE A 237 -6.61 -24.18 -11.90
N THR A 238 -5.33 -24.43 -11.69
CA THR A 238 -4.75 -24.57 -10.39
C THR A 238 -3.81 -23.39 -10.13
N VAL A 239 -3.98 -22.71 -9.00
CA VAL A 239 -3.09 -21.62 -8.57
C VAL A 239 -2.51 -21.98 -7.21
N LEU A 240 -1.19 -22.11 -7.15
CA LEU A 240 -0.44 -22.29 -5.92
C LEU A 240 0.18 -20.96 -5.53
N ILE A 241 -0.04 -20.54 -4.29
CA ILE A 241 0.61 -19.37 -3.68
C ILE A 241 1.52 -19.88 -2.57
N ARG A 242 2.81 -19.58 -2.70
CA ARG A 242 3.81 -19.88 -1.67
C ARG A 242 4.25 -18.61 -0.99
N ALA A 243 4.24 -18.61 0.36
CA ALA A 243 4.70 -17.49 1.18
C ALA A 243 6.19 -17.68 1.49
N ASP A 244 7.05 -16.97 0.75
CA ASP A 244 8.52 -17.01 0.89
C ASP A 244 9.00 -15.99 1.94
N MET A 245 8.31 -15.90 3.07
CA MET A 245 8.66 -15.03 4.20
C MET A 245 8.84 -15.85 5.49
N PRO A 246 9.54 -15.32 6.52
CA PRO A 246 9.73 -16.02 7.79
C PRO A 246 8.40 -16.37 8.47
N ALA A 247 8.33 -17.48 9.20
CA ALA A 247 7.13 -18.02 9.83
C ALA A 247 6.48 -17.09 10.90
N ASN A 248 7.24 -16.14 11.43
CA ASN A 248 6.74 -15.14 12.37
C ASN A 248 5.95 -14.00 11.71
N HIS A 249 5.98 -13.90 10.37
CA HIS A 249 5.23 -12.94 9.58
C HIS A 249 4.06 -13.61 8.86
N PHE A 250 3.13 -12.80 8.39
CA PHE A 250 1.97 -13.29 7.65
C PHE A 250 1.44 -12.24 6.70
N GLY A 251 0.88 -12.68 5.58
CA GLY A 251 0.09 -11.82 4.71
C GLY A 251 -1.34 -11.71 5.24
N ALA A 252 -1.85 -10.49 5.31
CA ALA A 252 -3.20 -10.16 5.73
C ALA A 252 -4.04 -9.70 4.54
N ASN A 253 -5.35 -9.96 4.60
CA ASN A 253 -6.34 -9.49 3.62
C ASN A 253 -5.93 -9.78 2.17
N VAL A 254 -5.43 -10.99 1.93
CA VAL A 254 -4.95 -11.39 0.61
C VAL A 254 -6.13 -11.62 -0.31
N THR A 255 -6.10 -11.01 -1.49
CA THR A 255 -7.08 -11.21 -2.56
C THR A 255 -6.37 -11.57 -3.85
N VAL A 256 -6.86 -12.59 -4.53
CA VAL A 256 -6.34 -13.04 -5.82
C VAL A 256 -7.46 -13.00 -6.84
N GLU A 257 -7.24 -12.28 -7.92
CA GLU A 257 -8.20 -12.12 -9.01
C GLU A 257 -7.69 -12.83 -10.26
N ILE A 258 -8.53 -13.68 -10.83
CA ILE A 258 -8.22 -14.45 -12.04
C ILE A 258 -9.32 -14.19 -13.06
N PRO A 259 -9.11 -13.32 -14.06
CA PRO A 259 -10.04 -13.14 -15.17
C PRO A 259 -10.22 -14.43 -15.97
N LEU A 260 -11.47 -14.75 -16.30
CA LEU A 260 -11.85 -15.90 -17.11
C LEU A 260 -12.38 -15.45 -18.49
N PRO A 261 -12.33 -16.34 -19.48
CA PRO A 261 -12.88 -16.06 -20.80
C PRO A 261 -14.37 -15.72 -20.74
N LYS A 262 -14.82 -14.84 -21.62
CA LYS A 262 -16.24 -14.45 -21.72
C LYS A 262 -17.19 -15.61 -21.99
N CYS A 263 -16.68 -16.69 -22.59
CA CYS A 263 -17.45 -17.92 -22.89
C CYS A 263 -17.56 -18.86 -21.68
N THR A 264 -17.16 -18.45 -20.48
CA THR A 264 -17.30 -19.25 -19.26
C THR A 264 -18.77 -19.38 -18.86
N ALA A 265 -19.28 -20.61 -18.83
CA ALA A 265 -20.64 -20.90 -18.41
C ALA A 265 -20.75 -21.10 -16.90
N VAL A 266 -19.84 -21.91 -16.33
CA VAL A 266 -19.80 -22.24 -14.90
C VAL A 266 -18.34 -22.40 -14.48
N ALA A 267 -18.01 -21.92 -13.28
CA ALA A 267 -16.75 -22.21 -12.62
C ALA A 267 -17.00 -22.66 -11.18
N SER A 268 -16.36 -23.76 -10.77
CA SER A 268 -16.45 -24.33 -9.45
C SER A 268 -15.07 -24.36 -8.81
N CYS A 269 -14.89 -23.59 -7.74
CA CYS A 269 -13.61 -23.43 -7.07
C CYS A 269 -13.55 -24.27 -5.79
N THR A 270 -12.41 -24.90 -5.54
CA THR A 270 -12.11 -25.66 -4.34
C THR A 270 -10.76 -25.16 -3.81
N VAL A 271 -10.72 -24.85 -2.50
CA VAL A 271 -9.50 -24.36 -1.85
C VAL A 271 -8.93 -25.42 -0.93
N ILE A 272 -7.62 -25.62 -1.03
CA ILE A 272 -6.83 -26.45 -0.10
C ILE A 272 -5.96 -25.49 0.70
N ALA A 273 -6.38 -25.23 1.94
CA ALA A 273 -5.69 -24.33 2.84
C ALA A 273 -4.70 -25.08 3.75
N SER A 274 -3.54 -24.48 3.97
CA SER A 274 -2.56 -25.00 4.94
C SER A 274 -2.99 -24.72 6.39
N PRO A 275 -2.50 -25.51 7.36
CA PRO A 275 -2.75 -25.25 8.78
C PRO A 275 -2.32 -23.84 9.19
N GLY A 276 -3.14 -23.18 10.02
CA GLY A 276 -2.89 -21.81 10.49
C GLY A 276 -3.32 -20.70 9.54
N SER A 277 -3.81 -21.04 8.35
CA SER A 277 -4.46 -20.08 7.46
C SER A 277 -5.76 -19.58 8.08
N GLY A 278 -6.07 -18.31 7.89
CA GLY A 278 -7.37 -17.76 8.27
C GLY A 278 -8.49 -18.27 7.35
N ALA A 279 -9.70 -17.74 7.55
CA ALA A 279 -10.82 -18.05 6.67
C ALA A 279 -10.45 -17.75 5.20
N THR A 280 -10.80 -18.70 4.33
CA THR A 280 -10.54 -18.61 2.89
C THR A 280 -11.81 -18.89 2.11
N ASN A 281 -12.04 -18.15 1.04
CA ASN A 281 -13.16 -18.35 0.12
C ASN A 281 -12.71 -18.11 -1.31
N ALA A 282 -13.17 -18.92 -2.25
CA ALA A 282 -12.95 -18.71 -3.66
C ALA A 282 -14.28 -18.85 -4.40
N GLU A 283 -14.66 -17.82 -5.14
CA GLU A 283 -15.94 -17.77 -5.84
C GLU A 283 -15.78 -17.19 -7.26
N PHE A 284 -16.64 -17.64 -8.15
CA PHE A 284 -16.74 -17.10 -9.49
C PHE A 284 -17.78 -15.98 -9.53
N ILE A 285 -17.33 -14.76 -9.76
CA ILE A 285 -18.17 -13.57 -9.93
C ILE A 285 -18.55 -13.48 -11.41
N ARG A 286 -19.75 -13.96 -11.75
CA ARG A 286 -20.22 -13.99 -13.15
C ARG A 286 -20.35 -12.60 -13.76
N ALA A 287 -20.72 -11.59 -12.99
CA ALA A 287 -20.88 -10.22 -13.47
C ALA A 287 -19.56 -9.64 -14.00
N ASP A 288 -18.45 -9.94 -13.34
CA ASP A 288 -17.12 -9.45 -13.66
C ASP A 288 -16.32 -10.43 -14.53
N GLY A 289 -16.81 -11.66 -14.70
CA GLY A 289 -16.12 -12.71 -15.44
C GLY A 289 -14.79 -13.14 -14.81
N LYS A 290 -14.67 -13.09 -13.47
CA LYS A 290 -13.43 -13.40 -12.76
C LYS A 290 -13.67 -14.32 -11.57
N ILE A 291 -12.64 -15.10 -11.20
CA ILE A 291 -12.57 -15.77 -9.92
C ILE A 291 -11.97 -14.79 -8.93
N LEU A 292 -12.61 -14.64 -7.77
CA LEU A 292 -12.09 -13.92 -6.61
C LEU A 292 -11.77 -14.91 -5.51
N TRP A 293 -10.49 -15.04 -5.17
CA TRP A 293 -10.02 -15.86 -4.08
C TRP A 293 -9.54 -14.97 -2.94
N THR A 294 -10.20 -15.06 -1.79
CA THR A 294 -9.92 -14.25 -0.61
C THR A 294 -9.37 -15.11 0.51
N LEU A 295 -8.28 -14.65 1.14
CA LEU A 295 -7.63 -15.32 2.25
C LEU A 295 -7.39 -14.26 3.34
N LYS A 296 -7.95 -14.49 4.53
CA LYS A 296 -7.77 -13.56 5.65
C LYS A 296 -6.32 -13.48 6.13
N LYS A 297 -5.63 -14.62 6.12
CA LYS A 297 -4.26 -14.73 6.63
C LYS A 297 -3.52 -15.86 5.90
N ILE A 298 -2.29 -15.58 5.47
CA ILE A 298 -1.35 -16.58 4.95
C ILE A 298 -0.08 -16.51 5.82
N PRO A 299 0.19 -17.53 6.66
CA PRO A 299 1.44 -17.59 7.44
C PRO A 299 2.66 -17.73 6.54
N GLY A 300 3.80 -17.16 6.96
CA GLY A 300 5.06 -17.35 6.28
C GLY A 300 5.48 -18.81 6.24
N GLY A 301 6.18 -19.22 5.19
CA GLY A 301 6.61 -20.59 4.96
C GLY A 301 5.50 -21.57 4.60
N THR A 302 4.28 -21.11 4.33
CA THR A 302 3.15 -21.99 3.96
C THR A 302 2.76 -21.85 2.49
N GLU A 303 2.04 -22.85 2.00
CA GLU A 303 1.50 -22.89 0.65
C GLU A 303 -0.02 -22.95 0.69
N GLN A 304 -0.66 -22.26 -0.23
CA GLN A 304 -2.11 -22.25 -0.40
C GLN A 304 -2.42 -22.65 -1.83
N THR A 305 -3.37 -23.56 -2.03
CA THR A 305 -3.75 -24.03 -3.36
C THR A 305 -5.24 -23.82 -3.60
N MET A 306 -5.55 -23.24 -4.74
CA MET A 306 -6.91 -23.14 -5.26
C MET A 306 -6.98 -23.92 -6.58
N ARG A 307 -8.01 -24.77 -6.71
CA ARG A 307 -8.36 -25.46 -7.95
C ARG A 307 -9.73 -25.01 -8.41
N CYS A 308 -9.85 -24.63 -9.66
CA CYS A 308 -11.08 -24.24 -10.25
C CYS A 308 -11.36 -25.04 -11.52
N LYS A 309 -12.53 -25.71 -11.57
CA LYS A 309 -13.05 -26.39 -12.75
C LYS A 309 -13.93 -25.43 -13.51
N VAL A 310 -13.52 -25.07 -14.70
CA VAL A 310 -14.18 -24.11 -15.59
C VAL A 310 -14.85 -24.85 -16.73
N THR A 311 -16.14 -24.65 -16.92
CA THR A 311 -16.88 -25.16 -18.06
C THR A 311 -17.17 -24.02 -19.03
N LEU A 312 -16.77 -24.21 -20.27
CA LEU A 312 -16.96 -23.24 -21.37
C LEU A 312 -18.23 -23.56 -22.17
N SER A 313 -18.84 -22.54 -22.71
CA SER A 313 -20.00 -22.69 -23.65
C SER A 313 -19.58 -23.20 -25.02
N GLN A 314 -18.32 -23.02 -25.40
CA GLN A 314 -17.73 -23.46 -26.68
C GLN A 314 -16.41 -24.20 -26.45
N SER A 315 -15.89 -24.88 -27.46
CA SER A 315 -14.63 -25.62 -27.36
C SER A 315 -13.46 -24.70 -27.08
N CYS A 316 -12.53 -25.15 -26.23
CA CYS A 316 -11.34 -24.41 -25.91
C CYS A 316 -10.43 -24.25 -27.12
N THR A 317 -10.13 -23.03 -27.49
CA THR A 317 -9.17 -22.68 -28.54
C THR A 317 -7.97 -21.98 -27.89
N THR A 318 -6.85 -21.93 -28.61
CA THR A 318 -5.65 -21.21 -28.16
C THR A 318 -5.98 -19.75 -27.84
N GLN A 319 -6.93 -19.15 -28.55
CA GLN A 319 -7.36 -17.77 -28.36
C GLN A 319 -8.14 -17.61 -27.05
N ILE A 320 -9.06 -18.51 -26.73
CA ILE A 320 -9.81 -18.54 -25.48
C ILE A 320 -8.87 -18.75 -24.28
N ARG A 321 -7.87 -19.63 -24.44
CA ARG A 321 -6.88 -19.85 -23.40
C ARG A 321 -6.06 -18.60 -23.08
N ARG A 322 -5.78 -17.75 -24.08
CA ARG A 322 -5.10 -16.46 -23.89
C ARG A 322 -5.95 -15.39 -23.20
N GLU A 323 -7.27 -15.56 -23.15
CA GLU A 323 -8.17 -14.67 -22.41
C GLU A 323 -8.13 -14.92 -20.88
N ILE A 324 -7.51 -16.01 -20.42
CA ILE A 324 -7.35 -16.30 -18.99
C ILE A 324 -6.23 -15.43 -18.44
N GLY A 325 -6.50 -14.74 -17.33
CA GLY A 325 -5.53 -13.88 -16.65
C GLY A 325 -5.41 -12.48 -17.27
N PRO A 326 -4.41 -11.70 -16.83
CA PRO A 326 -3.38 -12.04 -15.84
C PRO A 326 -3.94 -12.23 -14.43
N ILE A 327 -3.23 -12.98 -13.60
CA ILE A 327 -3.55 -13.15 -12.18
C ILE A 327 -3.03 -11.94 -11.43
N ASN A 328 -3.91 -11.25 -10.71
CA ASN A 328 -3.57 -10.12 -9.84
C ASN A 328 -3.68 -10.54 -8.38
N MET A 329 -2.72 -10.16 -7.56
CA MET A 329 -2.72 -10.43 -6.13
C MET A 329 -2.54 -9.16 -5.33
N ASN A 330 -3.45 -8.92 -4.36
CA ASN A 330 -3.34 -7.82 -3.40
C ASN A 330 -3.15 -8.38 -2.01
N PHE A 331 -2.31 -7.74 -1.21
CA PHE A 331 -1.99 -8.15 0.16
C PHE A 331 -1.38 -7.02 0.97
N GLU A 332 -1.38 -7.20 2.27
CA GLU A 332 -0.64 -6.40 3.25
C GLU A 332 0.14 -7.33 4.18
N ILE A 333 1.40 -7.00 4.48
CA ILE A 333 2.22 -7.74 5.44
C ILE A 333 2.61 -6.78 6.57
N PRO A 334 1.97 -6.87 7.74
CA PRO A 334 2.27 -6.03 8.86
C PRO A 334 3.62 -6.40 9.51
N MET A 335 4.32 -5.38 10.01
CA MET A 335 5.62 -5.51 10.68
C MET A 335 6.70 -6.22 9.86
N PHE A 336 6.66 -6.05 8.55
CA PHE A 336 7.59 -6.62 7.60
C PHE A 336 7.97 -5.60 6.54
N ASN A 337 9.23 -5.58 6.14
CA ASN A 337 9.71 -4.85 4.98
C ASN A 337 10.66 -5.71 4.15
N VAL A 338 10.57 -5.59 2.85
CA VAL A 338 11.33 -6.39 1.88
C VAL A 338 12.73 -5.84 1.68
N SER A 339 12.89 -4.52 1.75
CA SER A 339 14.19 -3.85 1.57
C SER A 339 15.16 -4.04 2.74
N ASN A 340 14.70 -4.55 3.88
CA ASN A 340 15.44 -4.58 5.14
C ASN A 340 15.89 -3.20 5.66
N LEU A 341 15.30 -2.11 5.15
CA LEU A 341 15.53 -0.77 5.68
C LEU A 341 14.93 -0.66 7.09
N GLN A 342 15.74 -0.34 8.08
CA GLN A 342 15.31 -0.29 9.48
C GLN A 342 15.62 1.06 10.12
N VAL A 343 14.75 1.49 11.01
CA VAL A 343 15.00 2.60 11.93
C VAL A 343 15.78 2.06 13.13
N ARG A 344 17.03 2.47 13.24
CA ARG A 344 17.92 2.08 14.34
C ARG A 344 17.55 2.81 15.63
N TYR A 345 17.31 4.11 15.55
CA TYR A 345 16.78 4.90 16.64
C TYR A 345 16.07 6.17 16.16
N LEU A 346 15.17 6.64 17.00
CA LEU A 346 14.56 7.95 16.91
C LEU A 346 14.81 8.69 18.25
N ARG A 347 15.54 9.78 18.20
CA ARG A 347 15.90 10.59 19.40
C ARG A 347 15.41 12.02 19.24
N ILE A 348 15.10 12.64 20.36
CA ILE A 348 14.87 14.06 20.46
C ILE A 348 16.20 14.70 20.88
N ALA A 349 16.66 15.71 20.13
CA ALA A 349 17.98 16.31 20.36
C ALA A 349 18.02 17.17 21.63
N GLU A 350 16.90 17.73 22.04
CA GLU A 350 16.80 18.57 23.23
C GLU A 350 16.50 17.73 24.48
N ASN A 351 17.35 17.84 25.48
CA ASN A 351 17.13 17.28 26.82
C ASN A 351 16.18 18.19 27.64
N MET A 352 14.89 18.21 27.27
CA MET A 352 13.90 18.82 28.15
C MET A 352 13.63 17.87 29.32
N VAL A 353 13.98 18.32 30.54
CA VAL A 353 13.76 17.54 31.76
C VAL A 353 12.28 17.19 31.88
N GLY A 354 11.96 15.88 31.91
CA GLY A 354 10.58 15.38 32.03
C GLY A 354 9.81 15.21 30.71
N TYR A 355 10.40 15.49 29.55
CA TYR A 355 9.77 15.32 28.25
C TYR A 355 10.09 13.94 27.64
N THR A 356 9.18 12.99 27.79
CA THR A 356 9.32 11.62 27.27
C THR A 356 8.14 11.27 26.34
N PRO A 357 8.18 11.67 25.08
CA PRO A 357 7.09 11.32 24.14
C PRO A 357 7.09 9.84 23.82
N TYR A 358 5.90 9.31 23.55
CA TYR A 358 5.75 7.96 23.02
C TYR A 358 6.22 7.93 21.57
N ARG A 359 7.03 6.91 21.24
CA ARG A 359 7.61 6.71 19.91
C ARG A 359 7.21 5.35 19.38
N TRP A 360 6.57 5.32 18.23
CA TRP A 360 6.08 4.14 17.57
C TRP A 360 6.75 3.97 16.21
N VAL A 361 7.24 2.79 15.90
CA VAL A 361 7.76 2.44 14.58
C VAL A 361 6.96 1.26 14.04
N ARG A 362 6.45 1.43 12.83
CA ARG A 362 5.66 0.41 12.13
C ARG A 362 6.28 0.18 10.75
N TYR A 363 6.34 -1.09 10.36
CA TYR A 363 6.73 -1.52 9.02
C TYR A 363 5.51 -2.13 8.35
N VAL A 364 5.26 -1.77 7.11
CA VAL A 364 4.15 -2.33 6.33
C VAL A 364 4.59 -2.51 4.89
N THR A 365 4.45 -3.73 4.40
CA THR A 365 4.62 -4.04 2.99
C THR A 365 3.27 -4.31 2.35
N GLN A 366 2.99 -3.65 1.24
CA GLN A 366 1.74 -3.79 0.48
C GLN A 366 2.04 -4.11 -0.99
N SER A 367 1.12 -4.80 -1.65
CA SER A 367 1.15 -4.89 -3.10
C SER A 367 0.65 -3.57 -3.72
N SER A 368 1.31 -3.12 -4.77
CA SER A 368 0.81 -2.06 -5.68
C SER A 368 0.40 -2.69 -7.01
N SER A 369 1.31 -3.42 -7.64
CA SER A 369 1.07 -4.20 -8.85
C SER A 369 1.76 -5.55 -8.70
N TYR A 370 1.02 -6.58 -8.35
CA TYR A 370 1.54 -7.93 -8.11
C TYR A 370 0.85 -8.90 -9.06
N VAL A 371 1.48 -9.15 -10.20
CA VAL A 371 0.83 -9.72 -11.38
C VAL A 371 1.59 -10.94 -11.87
N CYS A 372 0.86 -12.02 -12.20
CA CYS A 372 1.40 -13.17 -12.90
C CYS A 372 0.78 -13.29 -14.30
N ARG A 373 1.61 -13.23 -15.34
CA ARG A 373 1.20 -13.46 -16.72
C ARG A 373 1.09 -14.96 -16.97
N LEU A 374 0.05 -15.37 -17.71
CA LEU A 374 -0.21 -16.77 -18.05
C LEU A 374 0.25 -17.13 -19.47
N ASN A 375 0.67 -16.12 -20.23
CA ASN A 375 1.09 -16.25 -21.64
C ASN A 375 2.47 -15.63 -21.85
#